data_d3fc644c9303661d851acc3a86f21a86
#
_entry.id   d3fc644c9303661d851acc3a86f21a86
#
_cell.length_a   1.000
_cell.length_b   1.000
_cell.length_c   1.000
_cell.angle_alpha   90.00
_cell.angle_beta   90.00
_cell.angle_gamma   90.00
#
_symmetry.space_group_name_H-M   'P 1'
#
loop_
_entity.id
_entity.type
_entity.pdbx_description
1 polymer ?
#
loop_
_entity_poly.entity_id
_entity_poly.type
_entity_poly.pdbx_seq_one_letter_code
_entity_poly.pdbx_strand_id
1 'polypeptide(L)'
;MTTHAKVTTRFQDDQSRKSVLPDLRSSNLLAKWPVIGLIMFIFGGLMFGGLTYNLLSNGPLLAWDKTLANILPAIGLKSPTFVKDLMIAGFYIGKEVVTGLSILFSLYYLYKRYWQELAMMTIGFVGSALLFNILSRLIGRVRPPTQIWIIVHLPGFPSGHAVAVVTFYGLMAYLLVPKMRSVFGKIIVIATALLIIGFVGFSRIFMGGHYLTDILAGYAVGIAWFGMAYTLIEIYFQKRRSQNVKKE
;
A
#
# COMPACT_ATOMS: atom_id res chain seq x y z
N MET A 1 49.98 -11.26 10.16
CA MET A 1 49.22 -10.01 9.85
C MET A 1 48.26 -10.08 8.66
N THR A 2 48.15 -11.25 8.00
CA THR A 2 47.37 -11.39 6.75
C THR A 2 45.94 -11.96 6.88
N THR A 3 45.57 -12.45 8.07
CA THR A 3 44.28 -13.14 8.28
C THR A 3 43.14 -12.18 8.63
N HIS A 4 43.41 -11.06 9.30
CA HIS A 4 42.38 -10.07 9.66
C HIS A 4 41.87 -9.26 8.46
N ALA A 5 42.73 -8.96 7.48
CA ALA A 5 42.31 -8.18 6.26
C ALA A 5 41.37 -8.98 5.34
N LYS A 6 41.56 -10.33 5.25
CA LYS A 6 40.68 -11.19 4.42
C LYS A 6 39.28 -11.40 5.03
N VAL A 7 39.16 -11.34 6.35
CA VAL A 7 37.83 -11.50 7.01
C VAL A 7 37.00 -10.22 6.86
N THR A 8 37.62 -9.06 7.01
CA THR A 8 36.93 -7.77 6.87
C THR A 8 36.43 -7.52 5.43
N THR A 9 37.22 -7.86 4.43
CA THR A 9 36.79 -7.72 3.00
C THR A 9 35.66 -8.70 2.65
N ARG A 10 35.64 -9.90 3.25
CA ARG A 10 34.57 -10.88 3.02
C ARG A 10 33.25 -10.48 3.68
N PHE A 11 33.27 -9.82 4.84
CA PHE A 11 32.10 -9.25 5.48
C PHE A 11 31.55 -8.03 4.74
N GLN A 12 32.40 -7.22 4.13
CA GLN A 12 32.00 -6.05 3.32
C GLN A 12 31.35 -6.46 1.99
N ASP A 13 31.93 -7.45 1.31
CA ASP A 13 31.40 -7.98 0.04
C ASP A 13 30.03 -8.69 0.23
N ASP A 14 29.82 -9.31 1.40
CA ASP A 14 28.55 -9.96 1.75
C ASP A 14 27.45 -8.95 2.15
N GLN A 15 27.80 -7.77 2.66
CA GLN A 15 26.85 -6.68 2.94
C GLN A 15 26.43 -5.92 1.68
N SER A 16 27.32 -5.75 0.69
CA SER A 16 27.00 -5.07 -0.57
C SER A 16 26.09 -5.90 -1.49
N ARG A 17 26.14 -7.25 -1.36
CA ARG A 17 25.29 -8.20 -2.10
C ARG A 17 23.90 -8.40 -1.50
N LYS A 18 23.61 -7.90 -0.31
CA LYS A 18 22.37 -8.18 0.44
C LYS A 18 21.22 -7.18 0.23
N SER A 19 21.32 -6.28 -0.72
CA SER A 19 20.21 -5.42 -1.15
C SER A 19 19.73 -5.89 -2.52
N VAL A 20 18.43 -6.20 -2.61
CA VAL A 20 17.76 -6.50 -3.89
C VAL A 20 17.58 -5.23 -4.72
N LEU A 21 17.72 -4.07 -4.08
CA LEU A 21 17.64 -2.78 -4.75
C LEU A 21 18.91 -2.57 -5.61
N PRO A 22 18.76 -2.12 -6.87
CA PRO A 22 19.90 -1.78 -7.69
C PRO A 22 20.78 -0.74 -6.97
N ASP A 23 22.09 -0.85 -7.16
CA ASP A 23 23.01 0.20 -6.69
C ASP A 23 22.76 1.47 -7.49
N LEU A 24 21.89 2.32 -6.96
CA LEU A 24 21.48 3.58 -7.55
C LEU A 24 22.53 4.69 -7.35
N ARG A 25 23.76 4.33 -6.96
CA ARG A 25 24.86 5.28 -6.71
C ARG A 25 25.18 6.22 -7.90
N SER A 26 24.76 5.87 -9.11
CA SER A 26 25.13 6.62 -10.32
C SER A 26 24.12 7.67 -10.78
N SER A 27 22.99 7.84 -10.10
CA SER A 27 21.98 8.80 -10.55
C SER A 27 21.62 9.79 -9.44
N ASN A 28 21.64 11.09 -9.77
CA ASN A 28 21.04 12.18 -8.99
C ASN A 28 19.54 11.94 -8.63
N LEU A 29 18.99 10.81 -9.06
CA LEU A 29 17.65 10.34 -8.74
C LEU A 29 17.52 10.04 -7.24
N LEU A 30 18.53 9.47 -6.56
CA LEU A 30 18.47 9.13 -5.14
C LEU A 30 18.15 10.31 -4.22
N ALA A 31 18.65 11.51 -4.56
CA ALA A 31 18.31 12.73 -3.83
C ALA A 31 16.84 13.14 -4.00
N LYS A 32 16.15 12.65 -5.04
CA LYS A 32 14.76 13.01 -5.36
C LYS A 32 13.73 12.08 -4.70
N TRP A 33 14.11 10.87 -4.32
CA TRP A 33 13.16 9.88 -3.81
C TRP A 33 12.50 10.24 -2.48
N PRO A 34 13.20 10.77 -1.45
CA PRO A 34 12.55 11.24 -0.24
C PRO A 34 11.51 12.33 -0.50
N VAL A 35 11.77 13.19 -1.50
CA VAL A 35 10.84 14.26 -1.91
C VAL A 35 9.56 13.68 -2.50
N ILE A 36 9.65 12.62 -3.31
CA ILE A 36 8.48 11.95 -3.90
C ILE A 36 7.60 11.37 -2.78
N GLY A 37 8.21 10.68 -1.80
CA GLY A 37 7.47 10.16 -0.66
C GLY A 37 6.80 11.25 0.18
N LEU A 38 7.47 12.39 0.37
CA LEU A 38 6.89 13.55 1.04
C LEU A 38 5.70 14.13 0.26
N ILE A 39 5.82 14.24 -1.06
CA ILE A 39 4.71 14.68 -1.93
C ILE A 39 3.52 13.72 -1.79
N MET A 40 3.76 12.40 -1.81
CA MET A 40 2.72 11.40 -1.62
C MET A 40 2.05 11.51 -0.24
N PHE A 41 2.83 11.75 0.81
CA PHE A 41 2.33 11.96 2.16
C PHE A 41 1.41 13.19 2.24
N ILE A 42 1.87 14.33 1.70
CA ILE A 42 1.08 15.57 1.70
C ILE A 42 -0.18 15.41 0.85
N PHE A 43 -0.07 14.89 -0.36
CA PHE A 43 -1.20 14.69 -1.26
C PHE A 43 -2.25 13.74 -0.66
N GLY A 44 -1.83 12.58 -0.15
CA GLY A 44 -2.72 11.62 0.50
C GLY A 44 -3.36 12.20 1.77
N GLY A 45 -2.60 12.95 2.58
CA GLY A 45 -3.09 13.62 3.77
C GLY A 45 -4.15 14.69 3.46
N LEU A 46 -3.91 15.53 2.45
CA LEU A 46 -4.87 16.54 2.01
C LEU A 46 -6.15 15.90 1.43
N MET A 47 -5.99 14.86 0.61
CA MET A 47 -7.12 14.13 0.06
C MET A 47 -7.95 13.47 1.18
N PHE A 48 -7.31 12.80 2.14
CA PHE A 48 -7.99 12.20 3.29
C PHE A 48 -8.70 13.25 4.14
N GLY A 49 -8.04 14.37 4.45
CA GLY A 49 -8.61 15.48 5.18
C GLY A 49 -9.85 16.08 4.49
N GLY A 50 -9.76 16.31 3.18
CA GLY A 50 -10.90 16.80 2.37
C GLY A 50 -12.08 15.83 2.34
N LEU A 51 -11.84 14.53 2.19
CA LEU A 51 -12.90 13.51 2.24
C LEU A 51 -13.52 13.39 3.64
N THR A 52 -12.71 13.48 4.70
CA THR A 52 -13.20 13.47 6.07
C THR A 52 -14.02 14.73 6.37
N TYR A 53 -13.56 15.89 5.93
CA TYR A 53 -14.33 17.14 6.05
C TYR A 53 -15.67 17.03 5.31
N ASN A 54 -15.67 16.53 4.07
CA ASN A 54 -16.91 16.31 3.30
C ASN A 54 -17.88 15.37 4.04
N LEU A 55 -17.35 14.30 4.66
CA LEU A 55 -18.17 13.38 5.45
C LEU A 55 -18.80 14.09 6.67
N LEU A 56 -18.00 14.80 7.46
CA LEU A 56 -18.44 15.41 8.71
C LEU A 56 -19.37 16.62 8.48
N SER A 57 -19.17 17.37 7.38
CA SER A 57 -20.01 18.52 7.00
C SER A 57 -21.26 18.18 6.18
N ASN A 58 -21.56 16.88 5.98
CA ASN A 58 -22.63 16.42 5.09
C ASN A 58 -22.50 16.99 3.66
N GLY A 59 -21.27 17.01 3.14
CA GLY A 59 -20.95 17.61 1.86
C GLY A 59 -21.50 16.84 0.62
N PRO A 60 -21.33 17.42 -0.58
CA PRO A 60 -22.00 16.97 -1.80
C PRO A 60 -21.62 15.54 -2.23
N LEU A 61 -20.43 15.02 -1.86
CA LEU A 61 -20.03 13.67 -2.24
C LEU A 61 -20.90 12.57 -1.60
N LEU A 62 -21.60 12.88 -0.51
CA LEU A 62 -22.51 11.93 0.14
C LEU A 62 -23.73 11.59 -0.74
N ALA A 63 -24.11 12.46 -1.68
CA ALA A 63 -25.14 12.14 -2.66
C ALA A 63 -24.68 11.00 -3.59
N TRP A 64 -23.42 11.05 -4.07
CA TRP A 64 -22.82 9.97 -4.86
C TRP A 64 -22.69 8.68 -4.06
N ASP A 65 -22.29 8.77 -2.79
CA ASP A 65 -22.21 7.62 -1.88
C ASP A 65 -23.55 6.87 -1.80
N LYS A 66 -24.64 7.61 -1.54
CA LYS A 66 -25.99 7.04 -1.44
C LYS A 66 -26.46 6.44 -2.76
N THR A 67 -26.23 7.15 -3.86
CA THR A 67 -26.63 6.70 -5.20
C THR A 67 -25.93 5.40 -5.58
N LEU A 68 -24.61 5.34 -5.45
CA LEU A 68 -23.84 4.15 -5.79
C LEU A 68 -24.11 2.97 -4.86
N ALA A 69 -24.28 3.24 -3.55
CA ALA A 69 -24.61 2.21 -2.57
C ALA A 69 -25.99 1.58 -2.80
N ASN A 70 -26.90 2.25 -3.47
CA ASN A 70 -28.20 1.68 -3.85
C ASN A 70 -28.16 0.97 -5.20
N ILE A 71 -27.51 1.55 -6.21
CA ILE A 71 -27.53 1.05 -7.59
C ILE A 71 -26.65 -0.21 -7.73
N LEU A 72 -25.39 -0.17 -7.26
CA LEU A 72 -24.45 -1.24 -7.54
C LEU A 72 -24.81 -2.57 -6.86
N PRO A 73 -25.20 -2.62 -5.58
CA PRO A 73 -25.67 -3.86 -4.97
C PRO A 73 -26.95 -4.41 -5.62
N ALA A 74 -27.87 -3.53 -6.06
CA ALA A 74 -29.07 -3.96 -6.77
C ALA A 74 -28.74 -4.62 -8.12
N ILE A 75 -27.76 -4.10 -8.86
CA ILE A 75 -27.18 -4.76 -10.04
C ILE A 75 -26.56 -6.10 -9.65
N GLY A 76 -25.79 -6.13 -8.56
CA GLY A 76 -25.13 -7.32 -8.05
C GLY A 76 -26.07 -8.47 -7.75
N LEU A 77 -27.22 -8.20 -7.15
CA LEU A 77 -28.24 -9.21 -6.87
C LEU A 77 -28.76 -9.89 -8.13
N LYS A 78 -28.89 -9.12 -9.22
CA LYS A 78 -29.37 -9.61 -10.54
C LYS A 78 -28.26 -10.18 -11.42
N SER A 79 -27.00 -10.02 -11.04
CA SER A 79 -25.86 -10.47 -11.83
C SER A 79 -25.72 -11.98 -11.86
N PRO A 80 -25.17 -12.56 -12.95
CA PRO A 80 -24.81 -13.97 -13.03
C PRO A 80 -23.82 -14.39 -11.92
N THR A 81 -23.82 -15.67 -11.58
CA THR A 81 -22.99 -16.23 -10.50
C THR A 81 -21.51 -15.93 -10.67
N PHE A 82 -20.97 -16.03 -11.91
CA PHE A 82 -19.56 -15.74 -12.15
C PHE A 82 -19.16 -14.29 -11.80
N VAL A 83 -20.08 -13.31 -11.98
CA VAL A 83 -19.83 -11.92 -11.57
C VAL A 83 -19.78 -11.80 -10.06
N LYS A 84 -20.68 -12.51 -9.36
CA LYS A 84 -20.69 -12.56 -7.90
C LYS A 84 -19.40 -13.15 -7.36
N ASP A 85 -18.97 -14.29 -7.91
CA ASP A 85 -17.75 -14.98 -7.51
C ASP A 85 -16.52 -14.10 -7.78
N LEU A 86 -16.49 -13.38 -8.90
CA LEU A 86 -15.43 -12.42 -9.22
C LEU A 86 -15.35 -11.29 -8.19
N MET A 87 -16.48 -10.73 -7.77
CA MET A 87 -16.51 -9.66 -6.78
C MET A 87 -16.12 -10.18 -5.38
N ILE A 88 -16.51 -11.40 -5.03
CA ILE A 88 -16.08 -12.07 -3.80
C ILE A 88 -14.56 -12.35 -3.84
N ALA A 89 -14.01 -12.75 -4.98
CA ALA A 89 -12.56 -12.87 -5.16
C ALA A 89 -11.85 -11.54 -4.90
N GLY A 90 -12.41 -10.41 -5.34
CA GLY A 90 -11.90 -9.07 -5.03
C GLY A 90 -11.85 -8.77 -3.53
N PHE A 91 -12.82 -9.27 -2.75
CA PHE A 91 -12.78 -9.17 -1.29
C PHE A 91 -11.55 -9.89 -0.72
N TYR A 92 -11.35 -11.17 -1.06
CA TYR A 92 -10.23 -11.96 -0.54
C TYR A 92 -8.88 -11.47 -1.03
N ILE A 93 -8.75 -11.03 -2.29
CA ILE A 93 -7.54 -10.43 -2.85
C ILE A 93 -7.16 -9.15 -2.08
N GLY A 94 -8.16 -8.38 -1.67
CA GLY A 94 -7.95 -7.08 -1.02
C GLY A 94 -7.43 -7.15 0.41
N LYS A 95 -7.57 -8.26 1.12
CA LYS A 95 -7.15 -8.36 2.53
C LYS A 95 -6.41 -9.67 2.81
N GLU A 96 -7.06 -10.80 2.63
CA GLU A 96 -6.53 -12.10 3.02
C GLU A 96 -5.27 -12.46 2.21
N VAL A 97 -5.34 -12.36 0.88
CA VAL A 97 -4.21 -12.64 -0.01
C VAL A 97 -3.08 -11.64 0.22
N VAL A 98 -3.39 -10.34 0.30
CA VAL A 98 -2.38 -9.30 0.56
C VAL A 98 -1.71 -9.50 1.91
N THR A 99 -2.45 -9.87 2.95
CA THR A 99 -1.90 -10.18 4.27
C THR A 99 -0.97 -11.40 4.22
N GLY A 100 -1.43 -12.49 3.61
CA GLY A 100 -0.63 -13.71 3.44
C GLY A 100 0.67 -13.45 2.66
N LEU A 101 0.58 -12.72 1.54
CA LEU A 101 1.76 -12.35 0.76
C LEU A 101 2.70 -11.41 1.53
N SER A 102 2.18 -10.46 2.31
CA SER A 102 3.01 -9.57 3.14
C SER A 102 3.80 -10.34 4.18
N ILE A 103 3.19 -11.33 4.83
CA ILE A 103 3.86 -12.24 5.77
C ILE A 103 4.93 -13.06 5.03
N LEU A 104 4.58 -13.69 3.91
CA LEU A 104 5.49 -14.52 3.12
C LEU A 104 6.73 -13.73 2.67
N PHE A 105 6.54 -12.53 2.11
CA PHE A 105 7.65 -11.67 1.70
C PHE A 105 8.47 -11.18 2.89
N SER A 106 7.84 -10.86 4.03
CA SER A 106 8.57 -10.48 5.24
C SER A 106 9.47 -11.61 5.75
N LEU A 107 8.98 -12.85 5.77
CA LEU A 107 9.76 -14.03 6.13
C LEU A 107 10.90 -14.30 5.14
N TYR A 108 10.64 -14.15 3.84
CA TYR A 108 11.66 -14.26 2.80
C TYR A 108 12.76 -13.21 2.98
N TYR A 109 12.41 -11.93 3.19
CA TYR A 109 13.39 -10.87 3.39
C TYR A 109 14.17 -11.04 4.70
N LEU A 110 13.52 -11.54 5.77
CA LEU A 110 14.16 -11.89 7.02
C LEU A 110 15.19 -13.03 6.80
N TYR A 111 14.81 -14.10 6.12
CA TYR A 111 15.69 -15.22 5.80
C TYR A 111 16.91 -14.78 4.97
N LYS A 112 16.69 -13.93 3.96
CA LYS A 112 17.75 -13.37 3.10
C LYS A 112 18.54 -12.24 3.76
N ARG A 113 18.12 -11.78 4.96
CA ARG A 113 18.68 -10.61 5.65
C ARG A 113 18.65 -9.31 4.84
N TYR A 114 17.61 -9.12 4.02
CA TYR A 114 17.35 -7.90 3.26
C TYR A 114 16.62 -6.90 4.16
N TRP A 115 17.37 -6.24 5.06
CA TRP A 115 16.82 -5.45 6.16
C TRP A 115 16.00 -4.25 5.71
N GLN A 116 16.36 -3.61 4.59
CA GLN A 116 15.63 -2.47 4.07
C GLN A 116 14.26 -2.89 3.53
N GLU A 117 14.21 -3.94 2.72
CA GLU A 117 12.98 -4.49 2.16
C GLU A 117 12.08 -5.06 3.27
N LEU A 118 12.66 -5.71 4.27
CA LEU A 118 11.94 -6.18 5.45
C LEU A 118 11.31 -5.01 6.21
N ALA A 119 12.08 -3.95 6.47
CA ALA A 119 11.56 -2.76 7.15
C ALA A 119 10.43 -2.10 6.35
N MET A 120 10.58 -1.97 5.03
CA MET A 120 9.55 -1.42 4.15
C MET A 120 8.27 -2.27 4.17
N MET A 121 8.40 -3.61 4.09
CA MET A 121 7.27 -4.51 4.12
C MET A 121 6.56 -4.46 5.48
N THR A 122 7.30 -4.58 6.57
CA THR A 122 6.74 -4.66 7.92
C THR A 122 6.14 -3.32 8.35
N ILE A 123 6.92 -2.23 8.27
CA ILE A 123 6.46 -0.90 8.68
C ILE A 123 5.35 -0.41 7.73
N GLY A 124 5.51 -0.64 6.42
CA GLY A 124 4.50 -0.27 5.44
C GLY A 124 3.17 -0.96 5.73
N PHE A 125 3.16 -2.27 5.81
CA PHE A 125 1.92 -3.04 5.93
C PHE A 125 1.32 -2.99 7.35
N VAL A 126 2.11 -3.31 8.39
CA VAL A 126 1.62 -3.31 9.78
C VAL A 126 1.24 -1.90 10.24
N GLY A 127 2.06 -0.89 9.89
CA GLY A 127 1.76 0.47 10.25
C GLY A 127 0.51 1.02 9.55
N SER A 128 0.29 0.67 8.26
CA SER A 128 -0.95 1.04 7.57
C SER A 128 -2.18 0.40 8.20
N ALA A 129 -2.08 -0.86 8.64
CA ALA A 129 -3.16 -1.56 9.33
C ALA A 129 -3.47 -0.93 10.70
N LEU A 130 -2.44 -0.54 11.47
CA LEU A 130 -2.62 0.18 12.73
C LEU A 130 -3.27 1.54 12.52
N LEU A 131 -2.77 2.33 11.56
CA LEU A 131 -3.33 3.64 11.22
C LEU A 131 -4.80 3.52 10.79
N PHE A 132 -5.11 2.57 9.90
CA PHE A 132 -6.48 2.27 9.51
C PHE A 132 -7.37 1.99 10.73
N ASN A 133 -6.94 1.11 11.65
CA ASN A 133 -7.74 0.75 12.83
C ASN A 133 -8.01 1.96 13.74
N ILE A 134 -7.01 2.83 13.92
CA ILE A 134 -7.16 4.05 14.71
C ILE A 134 -8.18 4.98 14.04
N LEU A 135 -7.98 5.33 12.76
CA LEU A 135 -8.84 6.25 12.02
C LEU A 135 -10.27 5.73 11.91
N SER A 136 -10.43 4.43 11.64
CA SER A 136 -11.74 3.81 11.50
C SER A 136 -12.56 3.88 12.79
N ARG A 137 -11.94 3.65 13.94
CA ARG A 137 -12.62 3.76 15.24
C ARG A 137 -12.91 5.20 15.63
N LEU A 138 -12.01 6.15 15.33
CA LEU A 138 -12.19 7.57 15.64
C LEU A 138 -13.35 8.18 14.85
N ILE A 139 -13.51 7.83 13.57
CA ILE A 139 -14.54 8.39 12.71
C ILE A 139 -15.87 7.64 12.85
N GLY A 140 -15.83 6.32 13.02
CA GLY A 140 -16.99 5.50 13.39
C GLY A 140 -18.11 5.46 12.36
N ARG A 141 -17.86 5.75 11.07
CA ARG A 141 -18.90 5.78 10.03
C ARG A 141 -19.60 4.44 9.86
N VAL A 142 -20.93 4.46 9.89
CA VAL A 142 -21.76 3.30 9.62
C VAL A 142 -21.68 2.91 8.13
N ARG A 143 -21.61 1.62 7.84
CA ARG A 143 -21.59 1.07 6.48
C ARG A 143 -22.95 1.20 5.80
N PRO A 144 -22.99 1.07 4.45
CA PRO A 144 -24.26 0.98 3.73
C PRO A 144 -25.13 -0.16 4.28
N PRO A 145 -26.45 0.04 4.39
CA PRO A 145 -27.39 -1.02 4.81
C PRO A 145 -27.58 -2.10 3.73
N THR A 146 -27.06 -1.86 2.54
CA THR A 146 -27.21 -2.69 1.34
C THR A 146 -26.13 -3.76 1.19
N GLN A 147 -25.45 -4.16 2.29
CA GLN A 147 -24.46 -5.24 2.24
C GLN A 147 -25.07 -6.54 1.74
N ILE A 148 -24.46 -7.10 0.70
CA ILE A 148 -24.83 -8.40 0.12
C ILE A 148 -23.63 -9.35 0.20
N TRP A 149 -23.90 -10.65 0.36
CA TRP A 149 -22.97 -11.79 0.40
C TRP A 149 -22.00 -11.82 1.60
N ILE A 150 -21.43 -10.69 2.05
CA ILE A 150 -20.53 -10.64 3.21
C ILE A 150 -20.91 -9.45 4.09
N ILE A 151 -21.42 -9.75 5.28
CA ILE A 151 -21.81 -8.73 6.26
C ILE A 151 -20.65 -8.43 7.20
N VAL A 152 -20.33 -7.15 7.37
CA VAL A 152 -19.26 -6.67 8.25
C VAL A 152 -19.81 -5.59 9.17
N HIS A 153 -19.66 -5.79 10.48
CA HIS A 153 -20.18 -4.87 11.52
C HIS A 153 -19.17 -3.79 11.96
N LEU A 154 -17.93 -3.82 11.42
CA LEU A 154 -16.91 -2.81 11.73
C LEU A 154 -17.20 -1.48 11.00
N PRO A 155 -16.72 -0.33 11.53
CA PRO A 155 -16.87 0.97 10.86
C PRO A 155 -16.42 0.94 9.40
N GLY A 156 -17.08 1.75 8.55
CA GLY A 156 -16.87 1.74 7.11
C GLY A 156 -15.74 2.63 6.63
N PHE A 157 -15.45 3.74 7.30
CA PHE A 157 -14.54 4.78 6.83
C PHE A 157 -13.27 4.89 7.70
N PRO A 158 -12.08 4.95 7.10
CA PRO A 158 -11.78 4.62 5.70
C PRO A 158 -11.90 3.11 5.45
N SER A 159 -11.83 2.65 4.18
CA SER A 159 -11.85 1.23 3.85
C SER A 159 -10.50 0.57 4.10
N GLY A 160 -10.46 -0.44 4.98
CA GLY A 160 -9.23 -1.18 5.27
C GLY A 160 -8.70 -2.00 4.08
N HIS A 161 -9.58 -2.52 3.21
CA HIS A 161 -9.18 -3.19 1.96
C HIS A 161 -8.46 -2.21 1.03
N ALA A 162 -8.99 -0.99 0.89
CA ALA A 162 -8.39 0.05 0.06
C ALA A 162 -7.01 0.48 0.59
N VAL A 163 -6.87 0.66 1.91
CA VAL A 163 -5.58 0.94 2.55
C VAL A 163 -4.57 -0.18 2.27
N ALA A 164 -4.97 -1.44 2.49
CA ALA A 164 -4.08 -2.59 2.35
C ALA A 164 -3.58 -2.78 0.91
N VAL A 165 -4.47 -2.69 -0.09
CA VAL A 165 -4.07 -2.91 -1.50
C VAL A 165 -3.18 -1.78 -2.01
N VAL A 166 -3.45 -0.52 -1.68
CA VAL A 166 -2.58 0.59 -2.09
C VAL A 166 -1.20 0.46 -1.48
N THR A 167 -1.13 0.17 -0.17
CA THR A 167 0.16 0.01 0.51
C THR A 167 0.95 -1.17 -0.06
N PHE A 168 0.32 -2.32 -0.22
CA PHE A 168 1.00 -3.53 -0.69
C PHE A 168 1.41 -3.44 -2.17
N TYR A 169 0.48 -3.10 -3.08
CA TYR A 169 0.79 -3.04 -4.51
C TYR A 169 1.66 -1.83 -4.87
N GLY A 170 1.54 -0.73 -4.11
CA GLY A 170 2.49 0.39 -4.19
C GLY A 170 3.90 -0.04 -3.83
N LEU A 171 4.06 -0.82 -2.75
CA LEU A 171 5.36 -1.38 -2.36
C LEU A 171 5.87 -2.40 -3.40
N MET A 172 5.01 -3.27 -3.92
CA MET A 172 5.40 -4.20 -4.99
C MET A 172 5.86 -3.47 -6.24
N ALA A 173 5.15 -2.44 -6.67
CA ALA A 173 5.57 -1.61 -7.80
C ALA A 173 6.94 -0.94 -7.53
N TYR A 174 7.13 -0.38 -6.34
CA TYR A 174 8.42 0.19 -5.92
C TYR A 174 9.58 -0.81 -6.00
N LEU A 175 9.38 -2.04 -5.57
CA LEU A 175 10.41 -3.09 -5.58
C LEU A 175 10.64 -3.70 -6.97
N LEU A 176 9.62 -3.74 -7.83
CA LEU A 176 9.70 -4.43 -9.12
C LEU A 176 10.07 -3.50 -10.27
N VAL A 177 9.56 -2.26 -10.31
CA VAL A 177 9.80 -1.31 -11.40
C VAL A 177 11.29 -1.08 -11.68
N PRO A 178 12.16 -0.91 -10.68
CA PRO A 178 13.60 -0.74 -10.93
C PRO A 178 14.27 -1.97 -11.55
N LYS A 179 13.70 -3.17 -11.38
CA LYS A 179 14.23 -4.43 -11.94
C LYS A 179 13.82 -4.63 -13.40
N MET A 180 12.84 -3.88 -13.89
CA MET A 180 12.38 -3.97 -15.27
C MET A 180 13.34 -3.24 -16.19
N ARG A 181 13.90 -3.96 -17.18
CA ARG A 181 14.84 -3.40 -18.18
C ARG A 181 14.12 -2.52 -19.21
N SER A 182 12.92 -2.90 -19.63
CA SER A 182 12.14 -2.18 -20.64
C SER A 182 11.14 -1.22 -20.01
N VAL A 183 10.86 -0.13 -20.69
CA VAL A 183 9.78 0.82 -20.32
C VAL A 183 8.43 0.12 -20.33
N PHE A 184 8.20 -0.78 -21.30
CA PHE A 184 6.98 -1.58 -21.39
C PHE A 184 6.78 -2.46 -20.15
N GLY A 185 7.84 -3.14 -19.64
CA GLY A 185 7.76 -3.91 -18.40
C GLY A 185 7.40 -3.04 -17.18
N LYS A 186 7.94 -1.82 -17.09
CA LYS A 186 7.58 -0.86 -16.02
C LYS A 186 6.10 -0.48 -16.09
N ILE A 187 5.61 -0.19 -17.31
CA ILE A 187 4.20 0.15 -17.54
C ILE A 187 3.30 -1.02 -17.12
N ILE A 188 3.63 -2.27 -17.50
CA ILE A 188 2.85 -3.45 -17.11
C ILE A 188 2.76 -3.57 -15.59
N VAL A 189 3.87 -3.46 -14.86
CA VAL A 189 3.86 -3.57 -13.39
C VAL A 189 2.95 -2.51 -12.76
N ILE A 190 3.08 -1.26 -13.21
CA ILE A 190 2.25 -0.15 -12.68
C ILE A 190 0.78 -0.35 -13.05
N ALA A 191 0.48 -0.67 -14.31
CA ALA A 191 -0.88 -0.88 -14.78
C ALA A 191 -1.56 -2.04 -14.05
N THR A 192 -0.85 -3.16 -13.84
CA THR A 192 -1.37 -4.30 -13.08
C THR A 192 -1.68 -3.91 -11.63
N ALA A 193 -0.79 -3.18 -10.97
CA ALA A 193 -1.04 -2.68 -9.62
C ALA A 193 -2.29 -1.79 -9.55
N LEU A 194 -2.42 -0.83 -10.47
CA LEU A 194 -3.57 0.07 -10.54
C LEU A 194 -4.88 -0.67 -10.86
N LEU A 195 -4.85 -1.66 -11.75
CA LEU A 195 -6.01 -2.49 -12.08
C LEU A 195 -6.48 -3.30 -10.86
N ILE A 196 -5.57 -3.91 -10.11
CA ILE A 196 -5.93 -4.67 -8.90
C ILE A 196 -6.48 -3.73 -7.83
N ILE A 197 -5.85 -2.58 -7.59
CA ILE A 197 -6.32 -1.57 -6.64
C ILE A 197 -7.74 -1.11 -7.01
N GLY A 198 -7.96 -0.74 -8.27
CA GLY A 198 -9.27 -0.32 -8.77
C GLY A 198 -10.32 -1.42 -8.66
N PHE A 199 -9.97 -2.64 -9.06
CA PHE A 199 -10.85 -3.80 -9.00
C PHE A 199 -11.29 -4.13 -7.56
N VAL A 200 -10.35 -4.16 -6.61
CA VAL A 200 -10.67 -4.41 -5.20
C VAL A 200 -11.57 -3.31 -4.66
N GLY A 201 -11.27 -2.03 -4.91
CA GLY A 201 -12.12 -0.93 -4.47
C GLY A 201 -13.51 -0.99 -5.06
N PHE A 202 -13.63 -1.25 -6.37
CA PHE A 202 -14.91 -1.43 -7.04
C PHE A 202 -15.71 -2.59 -6.45
N SER A 203 -15.09 -3.74 -6.23
CA SER A 203 -15.75 -4.91 -5.64
C SER A 203 -16.41 -4.57 -4.29
N ARG A 204 -15.77 -3.72 -3.47
CA ARG A 204 -16.30 -3.32 -2.17
C ARG A 204 -17.57 -2.49 -2.25
N ILE A 205 -17.65 -1.58 -3.24
CA ILE A 205 -18.85 -0.78 -3.48
C ILE A 205 -19.95 -1.65 -4.11
N PHE A 206 -19.58 -2.49 -5.07
CA PHE A 206 -20.51 -3.40 -5.75
C PHE A 206 -21.19 -4.38 -4.79
N MET A 207 -20.46 -4.84 -3.78
CA MET A 207 -21.00 -5.72 -2.72
C MET A 207 -21.76 -4.94 -1.64
N GLY A 208 -21.91 -3.63 -1.73
CA GLY A 208 -22.55 -2.79 -0.72
C GLY A 208 -21.81 -2.70 0.61
N GLY A 209 -20.54 -3.12 0.66
CA GLY A 209 -19.75 -3.14 1.89
C GLY A 209 -19.17 -1.77 2.27
N HIS A 210 -19.06 -0.86 1.32
CA HIS A 210 -18.49 0.47 1.52
C HIS A 210 -19.13 1.51 0.59
N TYR A 211 -19.10 2.76 1.02
CA TYR A 211 -19.36 3.91 0.17
C TYR A 211 -18.14 4.24 -0.71
N LEU A 212 -18.36 4.98 -1.79
CA LEU A 212 -17.28 5.44 -2.68
C LEU A 212 -16.22 6.25 -1.91
N THR A 213 -16.67 7.18 -1.05
CA THR A 213 -15.76 8.01 -0.26
C THR A 213 -14.95 7.21 0.76
N ASP A 214 -15.45 6.06 1.25
CA ASP A 214 -14.68 5.15 2.11
C ASP A 214 -13.47 4.57 1.37
N ILE A 215 -13.68 4.19 0.08
CA ILE A 215 -12.63 3.63 -0.77
C ILE A 215 -11.59 4.69 -1.11
N LEU A 216 -12.04 5.87 -1.55
CA LEU A 216 -11.14 6.99 -1.87
C LEU A 216 -10.32 7.44 -0.64
N ALA A 217 -10.95 7.49 0.54
CA ALA A 217 -10.27 7.78 1.79
C ALA A 217 -9.24 6.69 2.16
N GLY A 218 -9.58 5.42 1.92
CA GLY A 218 -8.65 4.31 2.11
C GLY A 218 -7.44 4.41 1.17
N TYR A 219 -7.63 4.77 -0.09
CA TYR A 219 -6.53 5.03 -1.03
C TYR A 219 -5.67 6.20 -0.56
N ALA A 220 -6.28 7.28 -0.13
CA ALA A 220 -5.58 8.46 0.38
C ALA A 220 -4.70 8.13 1.60
N VAL A 221 -5.23 7.39 2.58
CA VAL A 221 -4.48 6.90 3.75
C VAL A 221 -3.34 5.98 3.33
N GLY A 222 -3.60 5.04 2.41
CA GLY A 222 -2.57 4.13 1.90
C GLY A 222 -1.43 4.87 1.20
N ILE A 223 -1.73 5.87 0.36
CA ILE A 223 -0.75 6.71 -0.32
C ILE A 223 0.07 7.53 0.69
N ALA A 224 -0.61 8.19 1.64
CA ALA A 224 0.05 9.00 2.66
C ALA A 224 0.99 8.15 3.52
N TRP A 225 0.50 7.03 4.03
CA TRP A 225 1.32 6.14 4.86
C TRP A 225 2.51 5.57 4.10
N PHE A 226 2.29 5.07 2.88
CA PHE A 226 3.36 4.55 2.04
C PHE A 226 4.42 5.63 1.79
N GLY A 227 4.02 6.85 1.43
CA GLY A 227 4.93 7.97 1.19
C GLY A 227 5.76 8.32 2.42
N MET A 228 5.14 8.39 3.60
CA MET A 228 5.81 8.67 4.87
C MET A 228 6.79 7.56 5.26
N ALA A 229 6.32 6.30 5.31
CA ALA A 229 7.13 5.16 5.70
C ALA A 229 8.34 4.99 4.78
N TYR A 230 8.10 5.10 3.47
CA TYR A 230 9.14 5.05 2.46
C TYR A 230 10.21 6.13 2.68
N THR A 231 9.80 7.40 2.84
CA THR A 231 10.72 8.53 3.06
C THR A 231 11.60 8.31 4.29
N LEU A 232 11.01 7.92 5.41
CA LEU A 232 11.72 7.71 6.67
C LEU A 232 12.73 6.55 6.57
N ILE A 233 12.33 5.43 5.97
CA ILE A 233 13.18 4.26 5.80
C ILE A 233 14.34 4.58 4.86
N GLU A 234 14.09 5.25 3.74
CA GLU A 234 15.13 5.62 2.78
C GLU A 234 16.17 6.57 3.40
N ILE A 235 15.73 7.61 4.12
CA ILE A 235 16.62 8.53 4.84
C ILE A 235 17.48 7.77 5.87
N TYR A 236 16.86 6.88 6.63
CA TYR A 236 17.59 6.09 7.63
C TYR A 236 18.70 5.24 7.01
N PHE A 237 18.38 4.48 5.97
CA PHE A 237 19.35 3.60 5.31
C PHE A 237 20.41 4.37 4.53
N GLN A 238 20.08 5.50 3.92
CA GLN A 238 21.06 6.39 3.28
C GLN A 238 22.07 6.93 4.30
N LYS A 239 21.59 7.44 5.44
CA LYS A 239 22.47 7.93 6.52
C LYS A 239 23.41 6.84 7.01
N ARG A 240 22.91 5.64 7.23
CA ARG A 240 23.70 4.50 7.70
C ARG A 240 24.80 4.10 6.69
N ARG A 241 24.47 4.08 5.38
CA ARG A 241 25.44 3.83 4.32
C ARG A 241 26.55 4.88 4.30
N SER A 242 26.20 6.17 4.39
CA SER A 242 27.18 7.28 4.41
C SER A 242 28.13 7.23 5.61
N GLN A 243 27.66 6.77 6.77
CA GLN A 243 28.48 6.63 7.96
C GLN A 243 29.49 5.47 7.85
N ASN A 244 29.13 4.39 7.18
CA ASN A 244 30.02 3.25 6.98
C ASN A 244 31.16 3.60 6.02
N VAL A 245 30.89 4.35 4.96
CA VAL A 245 31.92 4.81 3.98
C VAL A 245 32.93 5.78 4.61
N LYS A 246 32.54 6.54 5.65
CA LYS A 246 33.47 7.46 6.33
C LYS A 246 34.39 6.78 7.37
N LYS A 247 34.11 5.54 7.71
CA LYS A 247 34.91 4.76 8.68
C LYS A 247 35.95 3.86 8.01
N GLU A 248 35.93 3.78 6.67
CA GLU A 248 36.94 3.15 5.82
C GLU A 248 37.97 4.17 5.34
#